data_fcc1bc67b3ff6a80720fdda232b21cd4
#
_entry.id   fcc1bc67b3ff6a80720fdda232b21cd4
#
_cell.length_a   1.000
_cell.length_b   1.000
_cell.length_c   1.000
_cell.angle_alpha   90.00
_cell.angle_beta   90.00
_cell.angle_gamma   90.00
#
_symmetry.space_group_name_H-M   'P 1'
#
loop_
_entity.id
_entity.type
_entity.pdbx_description
1 polymer ?
#
loop_
_entity_poly.entity_id
_entity_poly.type
_entity_poly.pdbx_seq_one_letter_code
_entity_poly.pdbx_strand_id
1 'polypeptide(L)'
;AGYYETDYQKQMFKDIKFAIHSGKLVAITGIIGCGKTTTLRRLFDVLEKEGKMIVSKSLCVEKKRTTLPTLIAALFYDLSTDKEIKIPKDGEKRERELRNLIKKGKKPVALFVDEAHDLHYSTLTGLKRLIEVVEDSGGILSVVLAGHPKLKNDLRRPMMEEIGYRTTVFSLEGIVGNQREYIEWLVSECTIDDTVSSDILDAEAIELLATRLRTPLQIEQHLTLAFEAAYRVAVKPVTTVIIESVLSKQIDDLEPTLTRHGYDVSGLAEQFNAKPAEIKLLFRGQLDPPRARELQEQMLAAGLPL
;
A
#
# COMPACT_ATOMS: atom_id res chain seq x y z
N ALA A 1 -7.60 11.48 17.33
CA ALA A 1 -6.53 10.52 17.49
C ALA A 1 -5.26 11.09 16.84
N GLY A 2 -4.14 11.04 17.54
CA GLY A 2 -2.84 11.48 17.06
C GLY A 2 -2.39 10.63 15.83
N TYR A 3 -1.38 11.11 15.15
CA TYR A 3 -0.73 10.38 14.06
C TYR A 3 0.72 10.09 14.47
N TYR A 4 1.03 8.81 14.62
CA TYR A 4 2.40 8.39 14.88
C TYR A 4 3.22 8.41 13.60
N GLU A 5 4.36 9.06 13.64
CA GLU A 5 5.23 9.22 12.47
C GLU A 5 6.70 9.15 12.87
N THR A 6 7.41 8.20 12.28
CA THR A 6 8.87 8.08 12.44
C THR A 6 9.60 9.16 11.61
N ASP A 7 10.85 9.45 11.92
CA ASP A 7 11.64 10.40 11.13
C ASP A 7 11.87 9.92 9.70
N TYR A 8 11.99 8.61 9.51
CA TYR A 8 12.02 7.99 8.19
C TYR A 8 10.74 8.28 7.39
N GLN A 9 9.58 8.11 8.02
CA GLN A 9 8.29 8.40 7.36
C GLN A 9 8.13 9.89 7.03
N LYS A 10 8.59 10.79 7.90
CA LYS A 10 8.59 12.25 7.63
C LYS A 10 9.44 12.59 6.41
N GLN A 11 10.64 12.02 6.31
CA GLN A 11 11.51 12.26 5.17
C GLN A 11 10.91 11.67 3.88
N MET A 12 10.47 10.42 3.93
CA MET A 12 9.82 9.77 2.80
C MET A 12 8.60 10.55 2.30
N PHE A 13 7.78 11.10 3.20
CA PHE A 13 6.63 11.94 2.84
C PHE A 13 7.05 13.18 2.05
N LYS A 14 8.16 13.85 2.45
CA LYS A 14 8.72 14.99 1.71
C LYS A 14 9.20 14.57 0.32
N ASP A 15 9.89 13.44 0.23
CA ASP A 15 10.43 12.93 -1.03
C ASP A 15 9.33 12.52 -2.01
N ILE A 16 8.28 11.86 -1.52
CA ILE A 16 7.08 11.54 -2.30
C ILE A 16 6.43 12.81 -2.83
N LYS A 17 6.23 13.80 -1.96
CA LYS A 17 5.64 15.08 -2.34
C LYS A 17 6.47 15.79 -3.42
N PHE A 18 7.79 15.80 -3.28
CA PHE A 18 8.69 16.35 -4.28
C PHE A 18 8.56 15.62 -5.63
N ALA A 19 8.51 14.29 -5.62
CA ALA A 19 8.33 13.48 -6.83
C ALA A 19 6.98 13.77 -7.52
N ILE A 20 5.90 13.97 -6.73
CA ILE A 20 4.58 14.35 -7.25
C ILE A 20 4.65 15.72 -7.93
N HIS A 21 5.26 16.73 -7.32
CA HIS A 21 5.39 18.05 -7.93
C HIS A 21 6.24 18.04 -9.22
N SER A 22 7.11 17.05 -9.38
CA SER A 22 7.98 16.89 -10.56
C SER A 22 7.34 16.15 -11.73
N GLY A 23 6.04 15.84 -11.68
CA GLY A 23 5.34 15.16 -12.79
C GLY A 23 5.70 13.69 -12.97
N LYS A 24 6.13 12.99 -11.90
CA LYS A 24 6.61 11.60 -12.01
C LYS A 24 5.50 10.57 -11.79
N LEU A 25 5.75 9.37 -12.31
CA LEU A 25 5.06 8.17 -11.87
C LEU A 25 5.67 7.72 -10.54
N VAL A 26 4.85 7.69 -9.50
CA VAL A 26 5.26 7.36 -8.12
C VAL A 26 4.58 6.07 -7.69
N ALA A 27 5.31 5.13 -7.14
CA ALA A 27 4.75 3.92 -6.54
C ALA A 27 5.08 3.89 -5.04
N ILE A 28 4.03 3.81 -4.21
CA ILE A 28 4.13 3.62 -2.75
C ILE A 28 3.77 2.17 -2.46
N THR A 29 4.75 1.38 -2.07
CA THR A 29 4.55 -0.05 -1.82
C THR A 29 4.74 -0.39 -0.35
N GLY A 30 3.99 -1.36 0.14
CA GLY A 30 4.12 -1.83 1.52
C GLY A 30 3.15 -2.95 1.82
N ILE A 31 3.44 -3.73 2.85
CA ILE A 31 2.59 -4.86 3.27
C ILE A 31 1.23 -4.39 3.77
N ILE A 32 0.29 -5.33 3.90
CA ILE A 32 -1.04 -5.04 4.45
C ILE A 32 -0.89 -4.46 5.87
N GLY A 33 -1.60 -3.36 6.12
CA GLY A 33 -1.62 -2.73 7.45
C GLY A 33 -0.44 -1.82 7.77
N CYS A 34 0.52 -1.60 6.85
CA CYS A 34 1.66 -0.70 7.10
C CYS A 34 1.34 0.80 7.02
N GLY A 35 0.09 1.19 6.68
CA GLY A 35 -0.35 2.59 6.64
C GLY A 35 -0.38 3.24 5.25
N LYS A 36 -0.35 2.48 4.13
CA LYS A 36 -0.42 3.03 2.76
C LYS A 36 -1.58 3.99 2.54
N THR A 37 -2.79 3.52 2.82
CA THR A 37 -4.02 4.32 2.64
C THR A 37 -4.02 5.57 3.53
N THR A 38 -3.47 5.48 4.74
CA THR A 38 -3.31 6.63 5.65
C THR A 38 -2.33 7.64 5.07
N THR A 39 -1.19 7.18 4.54
CA THR A 39 -0.20 8.02 3.87
C THR A 39 -0.79 8.70 2.63
N LEU A 40 -1.56 7.97 1.81
CA LEU A 40 -2.23 8.54 0.64
C LEU A 40 -3.24 9.63 1.03
N ARG A 41 -4.08 9.38 2.04
CA ARG A 41 -5.05 10.38 2.53
C ARG A 41 -4.34 11.65 3.00
N ARG A 42 -3.27 11.50 3.76
CA ARG A 42 -2.48 12.64 4.24
C ARG A 42 -1.83 13.41 3.10
N LEU A 43 -1.25 12.73 2.12
CA LEU A 43 -0.71 13.37 0.91
C LEU A 43 -1.79 14.15 0.17
N PHE A 44 -2.95 13.54 -0.02
CA PHE A 44 -4.11 14.18 -0.64
C PHE A 44 -4.49 15.45 0.10
N ASP A 45 -4.73 15.38 1.42
CA ASP A 45 -5.14 16.50 2.25
C ASP A 45 -4.12 17.66 2.23
N VAL A 46 -2.81 17.32 2.27
CA VAL A 46 -1.74 18.33 2.23
C VAL A 46 -1.68 19.03 0.88
N LEU A 47 -1.73 18.26 -0.22
CA LEU A 47 -1.66 18.82 -1.58
C LEU A 47 -2.91 19.65 -1.92
N GLU A 48 -4.09 19.21 -1.46
CA GLU A 48 -5.34 19.95 -1.63
C GLU A 48 -5.31 21.28 -0.87
N LYS A 49 -4.88 21.27 0.40
CA LYS A 49 -4.73 22.48 1.23
C LYS A 49 -3.72 23.46 0.65
N GLU A 50 -2.66 22.99 0.03
CA GLU A 50 -1.68 23.87 -0.65
C GLU A 50 -2.26 24.55 -1.88
N GLY A 51 -3.27 23.99 -2.51
CA GLY A 51 -3.97 24.55 -3.67
C GLY A 51 -3.10 24.80 -4.90
N LYS A 52 -1.85 24.28 -4.91
CA LYS A 52 -0.88 24.47 -5.99
C LYS A 52 -1.08 23.50 -7.15
N MET A 53 -1.83 22.42 -6.93
CA MET A 53 -2.14 21.41 -7.94
C MET A 53 -3.58 20.94 -7.79
N ILE A 54 -4.10 20.31 -8.83
CA ILE A 54 -5.39 19.63 -8.81
C ILE A 54 -5.13 18.18 -8.41
N VAL A 55 -5.84 17.72 -7.39
CA VAL A 55 -5.69 16.34 -6.89
C VAL A 55 -6.92 15.55 -7.30
N SER A 56 -6.69 14.47 -8.04
CA SER A 56 -7.73 13.55 -8.50
C SER A 56 -7.57 12.20 -7.82
N LYS A 57 -8.69 11.61 -7.41
CA LYS A 57 -8.72 10.31 -6.74
C LYS A 57 -9.61 9.35 -7.51
N SER A 58 -9.04 8.24 -7.93
CA SER A 58 -9.84 7.16 -8.49
C SER A 58 -10.70 6.53 -7.39
N LEU A 59 -12.03 6.68 -7.52
CA LEU A 59 -13.02 6.10 -6.60
C LEU A 59 -13.51 4.73 -7.06
N CYS A 60 -12.73 4.03 -7.87
CA CYS A 60 -13.15 2.72 -8.38
C CYS A 60 -13.27 1.70 -7.23
N VAL A 61 -14.50 1.37 -6.85
CA VAL A 61 -14.82 0.39 -5.79
C VAL A 61 -14.56 -1.05 -6.28
N GLU A 62 -14.69 -1.29 -7.58
CA GLU A 62 -14.46 -2.61 -8.18
C GLU A 62 -12.99 -2.77 -8.56
N LYS A 63 -12.17 -3.29 -7.66
CA LYS A 63 -10.71 -3.45 -7.77
C LYS A 63 -10.24 -4.07 -9.10
N LYS A 64 -10.90 -5.12 -9.58
CA LYS A 64 -10.52 -5.85 -10.82
C LYS A 64 -10.92 -5.16 -12.13
N ARG A 65 -11.62 -4.02 -12.08
CA ARG A 65 -12.13 -3.30 -13.26
C ARG A 65 -11.54 -1.92 -13.47
N THR A 66 -10.51 -1.56 -12.71
CA THR A 66 -9.83 -0.27 -12.90
C THR A 66 -9.03 -0.31 -14.21
N THR A 67 -9.54 0.37 -15.21
CA THR A 67 -8.95 0.48 -16.54
C THR A 67 -8.47 1.89 -16.81
N LEU A 68 -7.59 2.09 -17.80
CA LEU A 68 -7.16 3.42 -18.21
C LEU A 68 -8.34 4.35 -18.54
N PRO A 69 -9.38 3.95 -19.28
CA PRO A 69 -10.57 4.78 -19.49
C PRO A 69 -11.26 5.23 -18.21
N THR A 70 -11.34 4.37 -17.21
CA THR A 70 -11.94 4.69 -15.90
C THR A 70 -11.12 5.76 -15.16
N LEU A 71 -9.79 5.62 -15.18
CA LEU A 71 -8.87 6.59 -14.56
C LEU A 71 -8.91 7.95 -15.27
N ILE A 72 -8.97 7.94 -16.60
CA ILE A 72 -9.14 9.16 -17.38
C ILE A 72 -10.49 9.82 -17.08
N ALA A 73 -11.56 9.05 -16.91
CA ALA A 73 -12.85 9.58 -16.55
C ALA A 73 -12.83 10.30 -15.19
N ALA A 74 -12.15 9.72 -14.18
CA ALA A 74 -11.97 10.39 -12.89
C ALA A 74 -11.27 11.75 -13.06
N LEU A 75 -10.21 11.83 -13.86
CA LEU A 75 -9.53 13.09 -14.17
C LEU A 75 -10.46 14.09 -14.83
N PHE A 76 -11.34 13.69 -15.75
CA PHE A 76 -12.31 14.61 -16.36
C PHE A 76 -13.25 15.21 -15.32
N TYR A 77 -13.77 14.40 -14.39
CA TYR A 77 -14.67 14.88 -13.35
C TYR A 77 -14.00 15.89 -12.40
N ASP A 78 -12.75 15.64 -12.03
CA ASP A 78 -12.02 16.48 -11.08
C ASP A 78 -11.42 17.74 -11.72
N LEU A 79 -11.15 17.72 -13.03
CA LEU A 79 -10.60 18.87 -13.78
C LEU A 79 -11.66 19.80 -14.33
N SER A 80 -12.89 19.34 -14.53
CA SER A 80 -13.94 20.15 -15.15
C SER A 80 -14.67 20.99 -14.11
N THR A 81 -14.92 22.22 -14.47
CA THR A 81 -15.80 23.14 -13.72
C THR A 81 -17.26 23.08 -14.17
N ASP A 82 -17.52 22.34 -15.26
CA ASP A 82 -18.84 22.23 -15.86
C ASP A 82 -19.68 21.16 -15.16
N LYS A 83 -20.95 21.49 -14.90
CA LYS A 83 -21.89 20.55 -14.24
C LYS A 83 -22.25 19.34 -15.10
N GLU A 84 -22.14 19.42 -16.43
CA GLU A 84 -22.39 18.34 -17.38
C GLU A 84 -21.14 18.06 -18.20
N ILE A 85 -20.38 17.04 -17.83
CA ILE A 85 -19.18 16.65 -18.54
C ILE A 85 -19.55 15.57 -19.58
N LYS A 86 -19.31 15.86 -20.85
CA LYS A 86 -19.39 14.85 -21.92
C LYS A 86 -18.01 14.25 -22.16
N ILE A 87 -17.75 13.09 -21.57
CA ILE A 87 -16.51 12.35 -21.81
C ILE A 87 -16.59 11.67 -23.18
N PRO A 88 -15.65 11.94 -24.10
CA PRO A 88 -15.64 11.28 -25.41
C PRO A 88 -15.53 9.77 -25.29
N LYS A 89 -16.32 9.04 -26.10
CA LYS A 89 -16.25 7.57 -26.18
C LYS A 89 -15.00 7.10 -26.94
N ASP A 90 -14.61 7.87 -27.95
CA ASP A 90 -13.39 7.64 -28.73
C ASP A 90 -12.13 7.92 -27.88
N GLY A 91 -11.17 6.97 -27.92
CA GLY A 91 -9.96 7.01 -27.10
C GLY A 91 -9.06 8.20 -27.40
N GLU A 92 -8.77 8.43 -28.69
CA GLU A 92 -7.87 9.52 -29.11
C GLU A 92 -8.48 10.89 -28.82
N LYS A 93 -9.77 11.05 -29.08
CA LYS A 93 -10.50 12.27 -28.77
C LYS A 93 -10.52 12.55 -27.27
N ARG A 94 -10.71 11.51 -26.47
CA ARG A 94 -10.70 11.60 -25.01
C ARG A 94 -9.33 12.03 -24.46
N GLU A 95 -8.23 11.40 -24.93
CA GLU A 95 -6.88 11.80 -24.54
C GLU A 95 -6.57 13.25 -24.96
N ARG A 96 -6.96 13.65 -26.16
CA ARG A 96 -6.79 15.02 -26.66
C ARG A 96 -7.57 16.04 -25.83
N GLU A 97 -8.80 15.77 -25.47
CA GLU A 97 -9.62 16.66 -24.66
C GLU A 97 -9.09 16.74 -23.23
N LEU A 98 -8.66 15.61 -22.61
CA LEU A 98 -8.01 15.61 -21.30
C LEU A 98 -6.77 16.51 -21.28
N ARG A 99 -5.89 16.36 -22.26
CA ARG A 99 -4.70 17.19 -22.42
C ARG A 99 -5.05 18.68 -22.50
N ASN A 100 -6.09 19.03 -23.26
CA ASN A 100 -6.55 20.42 -23.35
C ASN A 100 -7.10 20.94 -22.02
N LEU A 101 -7.82 20.11 -21.26
CA LEU A 101 -8.31 20.47 -19.92
C LEU A 101 -7.16 20.75 -18.95
N ILE A 102 -6.14 19.86 -18.91
CA ILE A 102 -4.97 20.04 -18.05
C ILE A 102 -4.23 21.33 -18.43
N LYS A 103 -4.01 21.56 -19.73
CA LYS A 103 -3.34 22.76 -20.22
C LYS A 103 -4.12 24.05 -19.89
N LYS A 104 -5.45 24.02 -20.04
CA LYS A 104 -6.34 25.15 -19.73
C LYS A 104 -6.34 25.48 -18.22
N GLY A 105 -6.27 24.44 -17.38
CA GLY A 105 -6.25 24.58 -15.91
C GLY A 105 -5.00 25.25 -15.35
N LYS A 106 -3.88 25.29 -16.11
CA LYS A 106 -2.58 25.88 -15.73
C LYS A 106 -2.00 25.39 -14.41
N LYS A 107 -2.58 24.38 -13.80
CA LYS A 107 -2.10 23.76 -12.56
C LYS A 107 -1.62 22.34 -12.85
N PRO A 108 -0.55 21.88 -12.19
CA PRO A 108 -0.19 20.47 -12.18
C PRO A 108 -1.36 19.60 -11.68
N VAL A 109 -1.40 18.38 -12.14
CA VAL A 109 -2.42 17.40 -11.76
C VAL A 109 -1.76 16.19 -11.14
N ALA A 110 -2.31 15.68 -10.03
CA ALA A 110 -1.91 14.43 -9.42
C ALA A 110 -3.08 13.45 -9.37
N LEU A 111 -2.93 12.28 -9.99
CA LEU A 111 -3.90 11.19 -9.95
C LEU A 111 -3.46 10.17 -8.91
N PHE A 112 -4.32 9.89 -7.93
CA PHE A 112 -4.10 8.89 -6.89
C PHE A 112 -4.87 7.60 -7.19
N VAL A 113 -4.16 6.49 -7.20
CA VAL A 113 -4.72 5.14 -7.42
C VAL A 113 -4.29 4.24 -6.28
N ASP A 114 -5.24 3.85 -5.43
CA ASP A 114 -5.01 2.86 -4.38
C ASP A 114 -5.20 1.43 -4.93
N GLU A 115 -4.62 0.44 -4.26
CA GLU A 115 -4.64 -0.98 -4.65
C GLU A 115 -4.12 -1.24 -6.08
N ALA A 116 -3.12 -0.46 -6.51
CA ALA A 116 -2.59 -0.49 -7.86
C ALA A 116 -1.90 -1.82 -8.25
N HIS A 117 -1.67 -2.71 -7.30
CA HIS A 117 -1.15 -4.06 -7.56
C HIS A 117 -2.16 -4.97 -8.31
N ASP A 118 -3.44 -4.56 -8.35
CA ASP A 118 -4.50 -5.24 -9.13
C ASP A 118 -4.65 -4.68 -10.55
N LEU A 119 -3.88 -3.63 -10.90
CA LEU A 119 -3.94 -3.05 -12.26
C LEU A 119 -3.32 -3.99 -13.28
N HIS A 120 -4.02 -4.14 -14.40
CA HIS A 120 -3.46 -4.85 -15.54
C HIS A 120 -2.27 -4.08 -16.14
N TYR A 121 -1.26 -4.79 -16.65
CA TYR A 121 -0.05 -4.17 -17.20
C TYR A 121 -0.35 -3.12 -18.28
N SER A 122 -1.37 -3.35 -19.13
CA SER A 122 -1.78 -2.40 -20.16
C SER A 122 -2.30 -1.08 -19.60
N THR A 123 -2.88 -1.08 -18.39
CA THR A 123 -3.30 0.13 -17.69
C THR A 123 -2.09 0.91 -17.21
N LEU A 124 -1.08 0.25 -16.65
CA LEU A 124 0.18 0.88 -16.22
C LEU A 124 0.93 1.48 -17.41
N THR A 125 1.03 0.76 -18.53
CA THR A 125 1.61 1.26 -19.78
C THR A 125 0.85 2.48 -20.29
N GLY A 126 -0.48 2.42 -20.26
CA GLY A 126 -1.33 3.54 -20.67
C GLY A 126 -1.17 4.77 -19.78
N LEU A 127 -1.01 4.61 -18.46
CA LEU A 127 -0.74 5.71 -17.53
C LEU A 127 0.61 6.38 -17.81
N LYS A 128 1.67 5.59 -18.04
CA LYS A 128 2.98 6.10 -18.46
C LYS A 128 2.85 6.95 -19.72
N ARG A 129 2.21 6.41 -20.78
CA ARG A 129 2.00 7.13 -22.02
C ARG A 129 1.19 8.41 -21.83
N LEU A 130 0.18 8.38 -20.95
CA LEU A 130 -0.62 9.54 -20.62
C LEU A 130 0.21 10.68 -20.01
N ILE A 131 1.13 10.34 -19.09
CA ILE A 131 2.07 11.31 -18.50
C ILE A 131 2.90 11.96 -19.60
N GLU A 132 3.50 11.17 -20.50
CA GLU A 132 4.33 11.67 -21.62
C GLU A 132 3.55 12.60 -22.54
N VAL A 133 2.36 12.20 -22.94
CA VAL A 133 1.49 13.01 -23.82
C VAL A 133 1.08 14.35 -23.17
N VAL A 134 0.89 14.37 -21.84
CA VAL A 134 0.61 15.60 -21.10
C VAL A 134 1.86 16.47 -21.01
N GLU A 135 3.03 15.89 -20.73
CA GLU A 135 4.32 16.57 -20.65
C GLU A 135 4.69 17.22 -21.98
N ASP A 136 4.58 16.51 -23.10
CA ASP A 136 4.82 17.00 -24.47
C ASP A 136 3.93 18.21 -24.82
N SER A 137 2.77 18.34 -24.17
CA SER A 137 1.89 19.50 -24.35
C SER A 137 2.17 20.67 -23.42
N GLY A 138 3.21 20.56 -22.56
CA GLY A 138 3.58 21.55 -21.56
C GLY A 138 2.72 21.51 -20.29
N GLY A 139 1.96 20.43 -20.08
CA GLY A 139 1.25 20.14 -18.83
C GLY A 139 2.11 19.32 -17.85
N ILE A 140 1.64 19.19 -16.63
CA ILE A 140 2.27 18.32 -15.62
C ILE A 140 1.20 17.38 -15.06
N LEU A 141 1.41 16.08 -15.25
CA LEU A 141 0.58 15.02 -14.69
C LEU A 141 1.48 14.08 -13.88
N SER A 142 1.17 13.93 -12.62
CA SER A 142 1.75 12.88 -11.76
C SER A 142 0.74 11.78 -11.53
N VAL A 143 1.21 10.55 -11.45
CA VAL A 143 0.37 9.40 -11.07
C VAL A 143 0.99 8.75 -9.84
N VAL A 144 0.21 8.64 -8.77
CA VAL A 144 0.60 8.04 -7.50
C VAL A 144 -0.12 6.71 -7.35
N LEU A 145 0.64 5.64 -7.43
CA LEU A 145 0.16 4.27 -7.30
C LEU A 145 0.47 3.77 -5.89
N ALA A 146 -0.52 3.33 -5.14
CA ALA A 146 -0.27 2.63 -3.89
C ALA A 146 -0.66 1.15 -4.02
N GLY A 147 0.17 0.27 -3.48
CA GLY A 147 -0.10 -1.16 -3.59
C GLY A 147 0.78 -2.02 -2.71
N HIS A 148 0.61 -3.33 -2.82
CA HIS A 148 1.42 -4.30 -2.10
C HIS A 148 2.85 -4.37 -2.68
N PRO A 149 3.82 -4.95 -1.95
CA PRO A 149 5.19 -5.12 -2.44
C PRO A 149 5.29 -5.85 -3.78
N LYS A 150 4.30 -6.69 -4.11
CA LYS A 150 4.14 -7.30 -5.43
C LYS A 150 4.18 -6.27 -6.57
N LEU A 151 3.59 -5.08 -6.40
CA LEU A 151 3.65 -4.00 -7.40
C LEU A 151 5.10 -3.60 -7.73
N LYS A 152 5.97 -3.50 -6.72
CA LYS A 152 7.40 -3.20 -6.92
C LYS A 152 8.08 -4.31 -7.71
N ASN A 153 7.77 -5.58 -7.44
CA ASN A 153 8.34 -6.71 -8.15
C ASN A 153 7.80 -6.79 -9.59
N ASP A 154 6.51 -6.53 -9.79
CA ASP A 154 5.91 -6.48 -11.13
C ASP A 154 6.53 -5.39 -12.00
N LEU A 155 6.80 -4.20 -11.45
CA LEU A 155 7.48 -3.09 -12.15
C LEU A 155 8.93 -3.41 -12.55
N ARG A 156 9.57 -4.42 -11.94
CA ARG A 156 10.93 -4.89 -12.28
C ARG A 156 10.97 -5.97 -13.35
N ARG A 157 9.81 -6.50 -13.76
CA ARG A 157 9.76 -7.53 -14.82
C ARG A 157 10.22 -6.96 -16.15
N PRO A 158 10.87 -7.76 -17.02
CA PRO A 158 11.37 -7.30 -18.32
C PRO A 158 10.32 -6.58 -19.18
N MET A 159 9.08 -7.08 -19.18
CA MET A 159 7.97 -6.47 -19.93
C MET A 159 7.52 -5.11 -19.36
N MET A 160 7.95 -4.77 -18.14
CA MET A 160 7.62 -3.52 -17.44
C MET A 160 8.85 -2.61 -17.29
N GLU A 161 10.00 -3.00 -17.81
CA GLU A 161 11.29 -2.33 -17.62
C GLU A 161 11.22 -0.82 -17.95
N GLU A 162 10.60 -0.47 -19.06
CA GLU A 162 10.45 0.91 -19.50
C GLU A 162 9.64 1.77 -18.52
N ILE A 163 8.62 1.18 -17.87
CA ILE A 163 7.80 1.84 -16.84
C ILE A 163 8.56 1.88 -15.53
N GLY A 164 9.21 0.76 -15.17
CA GLY A 164 9.96 0.61 -13.94
C GLY A 164 11.06 1.65 -13.77
N TYR A 165 11.85 1.90 -14.80
CA TYR A 165 12.90 2.92 -14.78
C TYR A 165 12.39 4.36 -14.63
N ARG A 166 11.17 4.62 -15.05
CA ARG A 166 10.53 5.95 -14.92
C ARG A 166 9.71 6.11 -13.65
N THR A 167 9.54 5.03 -12.89
CA THR A 167 8.77 5.01 -11.66
C THR A 167 9.67 5.24 -10.46
N THR A 168 9.39 6.26 -9.66
CA THR A 168 10.02 6.44 -8.37
C THR A 168 9.30 5.57 -7.33
N VAL A 169 9.97 4.53 -6.83
CA VAL A 169 9.36 3.57 -5.90
C VAL A 169 9.76 3.89 -4.47
N PHE A 170 8.77 4.09 -3.61
CA PHE A 170 8.92 4.26 -2.17
C PHE A 170 8.39 3.00 -1.46
N SER A 171 9.20 2.41 -0.60
CA SER A 171 8.80 1.26 0.21
C SER A 171 8.39 1.72 1.59
N LEU A 172 7.10 1.63 1.91
CA LEU A 172 6.57 1.96 3.23
C LEU A 172 6.72 0.74 4.15
N GLU A 173 7.72 0.77 5.00
CA GLU A 173 8.02 -0.32 5.94
C GLU A 173 7.16 -0.25 7.20
N GLY A 174 6.29 0.75 7.30
CA GLY A 174 5.43 0.95 8.46
C GLY A 174 6.23 1.45 9.66
N ILE A 175 6.19 0.69 10.74
CA ILE A 175 6.83 1.01 12.02
C ILE A 175 7.98 0.05 12.34
N VAL A 176 8.54 -0.62 11.35
CA VAL A 176 9.65 -1.58 11.56
C VAL A 176 10.81 -0.88 12.27
N GLY A 177 11.28 -1.48 13.36
CA GLY A 177 12.29 -0.91 14.26
C GLY A 177 11.75 0.05 15.31
N ASN A 178 10.48 0.47 15.23
CA ASN A 178 9.84 1.37 16.19
C ASN A 178 8.53 0.77 16.77
N GLN A 179 8.40 -0.56 16.76
CA GLN A 179 7.17 -1.24 17.21
C GLN A 179 6.88 -0.96 18.68
N ARG A 180 7.92 -1.01 19.53
CA ARG A 180 7.80 -0.75 20.96
C ARG A 180 7.30 0.67 21.22
N GLU A 181 7.96 1.66 20.63
CA GLU A 181 7.59 3.07 20.78
C GLU A 181 6.18 3.33 20.27
N TYR A 182 5.80 2.65 19.17
CA TYR A 182 4.45 2.74 18.65
C TYR A 182 3.40 2.18 19.61
N ILE A 183 3.66 1.02 20.24
CA ILE A 183 2.76 0.42 21.23
C ILE A 183 2.63 1.34 22.45
N GLU A 184 3.73 1.85 22.97
CA GLU A 184 3.75 2.76 24.12
C GLU A 184 2.99 4.06 23.81
N TRP A 185 3.20 4.64 22.63
CA TRP A 185 2.48 5.80 22.16
C TRP A 185 0.98 5.51 22.02
N LEU A 186 0.59 4.39 21.42
CA LEU A 186 -0.81 4.01 21.22
C LEU A 186 -1.54 3.83 22.56
N VAL A 187 -0.90 3.17 23.52
CA VAL A 187 -1.44 3.00 24.86
C VAL A 187 -1.60 4.37 25.55
N SER A 188 -0.61 5.27 25.44
CA SER A 188 -0.69 6.60 26.03
C SER A 188 -1.79 7.47 25.43
N GLU A 189 -2.01 7.39 24.09
CA GLU A 189 -3.10 8.13 23.44
C GLU A 189 -4.51 7.63 23.81
N CYS A 190 -4.62 6.38 24.23
CA CYS A 190 -5.88 5.77 24.64
C CYS A 190 -6.13 5.82 26.15
N THR A 191 -5.16 6.31 26.94
CA THR A 191 -5.26 6.37 28.41
C THR A 191 -5.94 7.66 28.83
N ILE A 192 -6.87 7.57 29.77
CA ILE A 192 -7.52 8.73 30.39
C ILE A 192 -6.79 9.03 31.70
N ASP A 193 -6.36 10.29 31.86
CA ASP A 193 -5.67 10.81 33.04
C ASP A 193 -4.42 10.02 33.51
N ASP A 194 -3.72 10.48 34.50
CA ASP A 194 -2.41 10.08 35.08
C ASP A 194 -2.10 8.56 35.23
N THR A 195 -2.78 7.69 34.43
CA THR A 195 -2.51 6.25 34.47
C THR A 195 -1.22 5.93 33.73
N VAL A 196 -0.28 5.33 34.39
CA VAL A 196 1.00 4.92 33.82
C VAL A 196 0.77 3.74 32.88
N SER A 197 1.37 3.75 31.70
CA SER A 197 1.21 2.67 30.67
C SER A 197 1.57 1.29 31.23
N SER A 198 2.51 1.20 32.18
CA SER A 198 2.89 -0.05 32.87
C SER A 198 1.76 -0.67 33.73
N ASP A 199 0.79 0.14 34.15
CA ASP A 199 -0.37 -0.36 34.91
C ASP A 199 -1.44 -0.98 33.99
N ILE A 200 -1.28 -0.81 32.68
CA ILE A 200 -2.22 -1.28 31.66
C ILE A 200 -1.64 -2.48 30.91
N LEU A 201 -0.39 -2.37 30.49
CA LEU A 201 0.30 -3.36 29.67
C LEU A 201 1.72 -3.57 30.22
N ASP A 202 2.06 -4.81 30.54
CA ASP A 202 3.35 -5.19 31.10
C ASP A 202 4.48 -4.97 30.07
N ALA A 203 5.66 -4.57 30.56
CA ALA A 203 6.83 -4.31 29.72
C ALA A 203 7.26 -5.53 28.88
N GLU A 204 7.17 -6.73 29.47
CA GLU A 204 7.46 -7.98 28.76
C GLU A 204 6.39 -8.28 27.68
N ALA A 205 5.14 -7.93 27.93
CA ALA A 205 4.05 -8.06 26.96
C ALA A 205 4.23 -7.10 25.78
N ILE A 206 4.70 -5.86 26.03
CA ILE A 206 5.06 -4.90 24.96
C ILE A 206 6.17 -5.48 24.09
N GLU A 207 7.23 -6.02 24.71
CA GLU A 207 8.37 -6.60 23.98
C GLU A 207 7.95 -7.80 23.13
N LEU A 208 7.09 -8.68 23.66
CA LEU A 208 6.55 -9.82 22.92
C LEU A 208 5.75 -9.37 21.69
N LEU A 209 4.87 -8.37 21.84
CA LEU A 209 4.13 -7.81 20.71
C LEU A 209 5.07 -7.16 19.69
N ALA A 210 6.05 -6.38 20.14
CA ALA A 210 7.00 -5.67 19.28
C ALA A 210 7.88 -6.63 18.45
N THR A 211 8.24 -7.78 19.01
CA THR A 211 9.03 -8.80 18.30
C THR A 211 8.21 -9.62 17.30
N ARG A 212 6.93 -9.86 17.60
CA ARG A 212 6.07 -10.74 16.78
C ARG A 212 5.24 -10.01 15.74
N LEU A 213 4.94 -8.72 15.93
CA LEU A 213 4.07 -7.93 15.07
C LEU A 213 4.88 -6.88 14.30
N ARG A 214 4.50 -6.66 13.03
CA ARG A 214 5.28 -5.81 12.12
C ARG A 214 4.55 -4.55 11.67
N THR A 215 3.23 -4.54 11.74
CA THR A 215 2.43 -3.43 11.19
C THR A 215 1.51 -2.80 12.23
N PRO A 216 1.19 -1.51 12.10
CA PRO A 216 0.21 -0.83 12.95
C PRO A 216 -1.09 -1.61 13.09
N LEU A 217 -1.64 -2.07 11.96
CA LEU A 217 -2.91 -2.83 11.96
C LEU A 217 -2.82 -4.13 12.77
N GLN A 218 -1.71 -4.87 12.67
CA GLN A 218 -1.52 -6.08 13.48
C GLN A 218 -1.46 -5.74 14.96
N ILE A 219 -0.71 -4.71 15.33
CA ILE A 219 -0.55 -4.28 16.73
C ILE A 219 -1.91 -3.83 17.29
N GLU A 220 -2.63 -2.95 16.61
CA GLU A 220 -3.93 -2.46 17.04
C GLU A 220 -4.93 -3.61 17.24
N GLN A 221 -4.97 -4.56 16.29
CA GLN A 221 -5.86 -5.72 16.37
C GLN A 221 -5.52 -6.62 17.56
N HIS A 222 -4.23 -6.94 17.77
CA HIS A 222 -3.83 -7.84 18.86
C HIS A 222 -3.93 -7.16 20.23
N LEU A 223 -3.66 -5.86 20.33
CA LEU A 223 -3.93 -5.09 21.54
C LEU A 223 -5.41 -5.12 21.91
N THR A 224 -6.30 -4.90 20.92
CA THR A 224 -7.75 -4.97 21.14
C THR A 224 -8.15 -6.34 21.69
N LEU A 225 -7.69 -7.43 21.05
CA LEU A 225 -7.98 -8.79 21.50
C LEU A 225 -7.40 -9.08 22.88
N ALA A 226 -6.20 -8.58 23.18
CA ALA A 226 -5.56 -8.77 24.47
C ALA A 226 -6.28 -8.03 25.59
N PHE A 227 -6.72 -6.80 25.36
CA PHE A 227 -7.53 -6.05 26.32
C PHE A 227 -8.89 -6.70 26.56
N GLU A 228 -9.56 -7.19 25.53
CA GLU A 228 -10.79 -7.94 25.68
C GLU A 228 -10.60 -9.25 26.48
N ALA A 229 -9.51 -9.99 26.21
CA ALA A 229 -9.19 -11.22 26.95
C ALA A 229 -8.87 -10.92 28.42
N ALA A 230 -8.06 -9.91 28.70
CA ALA A 230 -7.71 -9.48 30.04
C ALA A 230 -8.94 -9.04 30.86
N TYR A 231 -9.83 -8.27 30.21
CA TYR A 231 -11.09 -7.84 30.81
C TYR A 231 -11.99 -9.03 31.23
N ARG A 232 -12.10 -10.04 30.36
CA ARG A 232 -12.92 -11.25 30.63
C ARG A 232 -12.43 -12.05 31.84
N VAL A 233 -11.11 -12.04 32.10
CA VAL A 233 -10.48 -12.76 33.23
C VAL A 233 -10.14 -11.85 34.40
N ALA A 234 -10.52 -10.57 34.34
CA ALA A 234 -10.29 -9.55 35.35
C ALA A 234 -8.80 -9.40 35.76
N VAL A 235 -7.88 -9.49 34.77
CA VAL A 235 -6.42 -9.33 34.97
C VAL A 235 -5.97 -7.96 34.47
N LYS A 236 -5.21 -7.26 35.29
CA LYS A 236 -4.54 -5.97 35.00
C LYS A 236 -3.22 -5.92 35.76
N PRO A 237 -2.08 -5.57 35.11
CA PRO A 237 -1.89 -5.26 33.68
C PRO A 237 -2.07 -6.48 32.77
N VAL A 238 -2.16 -6.23 31.45
CA VAL A 238 -2.11 -7.30 30.44
C VAL A 238 -0.72 -7.91 30.44
N THR A 239 -0.64 -9.20 30.67
CA THR A 239 0.60 -9.98 30.78
C THR A 239 0.95 -10.71 29.49
N THR A 240 2.19 -11.24 29.40
CA THR A 240 2.65 -12.10 28.31
C THR A 240 1.74 -13.31 28.09
N VAL A 241 1.21 -13.92 29.14
CA VAL A 241 0.29 -15.08 29.04
C VAL A 241 -0.97 -14.73 28.24
N ILE A 242 -1.53 -13.53 28.49
CA ILE A 242 -2.70 -13.07 27.71
C ILE A 242 -2.31 -12.80 26.27
N ILE A 243 -1.18 -12.15 26.02
CA ILE A 243 -0.68 -11.91 24.65
C ILE A 243 -0.47 -13.22 23.90
N GLU A 244 0.17 -14.21 24.51
CA GLU A 244 0.36 -15.54 23.89
C GLU A 244 -0.97 -16.23 23.55
N SER A 245 -2.00 -16.03 24.36
CA SER A 245 -3.33 -16.60 24.11
C SER A 245 -4.02 -16.03 22.87
N VAL A 246 -3.72 -14.79 22.50
CA VAL A 246 -4.33 -14.08 21.35
C VAL A 246 -3.43 -14.08 20.12
N LEU A 247 -2.12 -14.33 20.26
CA LEU A 247 -1.21 -14.45 19.14
C LEU A 247 -1.45 -15.76 18.38
N SER A 248 -1.70 -15.67 17.08
CA SER A 248 -1.77 -16.87 16.23
C SER A 248 -0.40 -17.51 16.13
N LYS A 249 -0.35 -18.83 16.31
CA LYS A 249 0.86 -19.63 16.10
C LYS A 249 1.34 -19.60 14.63
N GLN A 250 0.45 -19.29 13.70
CA GLN A 250 0.70 -19.30 12.25
C GLN A 250 0.97 -17.92 11.66
N ILE A 251 1.21 -16.89 12.50
CA ILE A 251 1.37 -15.51 12.01
C ILE A 251 2.59 -15.35 11.09
N ASP A 252 3.62 -16.17 11.30
CA ASP A 252 4.87 -16.15 10.55
C ASP A 252 4.94 -17.24 9.47
N ASP A 253 3.86 -18.01 9.27
CA ASP A 253 3.83 -19.04 8.23
C ASP A 253 3.95 -18.41 6.82
N LEU A 254 4.42 -19.22 5.88
CA LEU A 254 4.69 -18.78 4.50
C LEU A 254 3.45 -18.21 3.80
N GLU A 255 2.29 -18.84 3.93
CA GLU A 255 1.05 -18.38 3.29
C GLU A 255 0.60 -17.01 3.80
N PRO A 256 0.46 -16.75 5.14
CA PRO A 256 0.18 -15.43 5.65
C PRO A 256 1.22 -14.38 5.25
N THR A 257 2.50 -14.75 5.23
CA THR A 257 3.58 -13.83 4.83
C THR A 257 3.42 -13.39 3.37
N LEU A 258 3.26 -14.33 2.44
CA LEU A 258 3.09 -14.03 1.02
C LEU A 258 1.79 -13.28 0.75
N THR A 259 0.69 -13.63 1.45
CA THR A 259 -0.60 -12.92 1.33
C THR A 259 -0.47 -11.46 1.73
N ARG A 260 0.24 -11.14 2.82
CA ARG A 260 0.49 -9.75 3.25
C ARG A 260 1.28 -8.94 2.22
N HIS A 261 2.09 -9.62 1.41
CA HIS A 261 2.84 -9.01 0.30
C HIS A 261 2.04 -8.91 -1.00
N GLY A 262 0.80 -9.41 -1.01
CA GLY A 262 -0.11 -9.33 -2.16
C GLY A 262 -0.05 -10.54 -3.11
N TYR A 263 0.53 -11.64 -2.67
CA TYR A 263 0.58 -12.88 -3.45
C TYR A 263 -0.53 -13.82 -3.01
N ASP A 264 -1.31 -14.30 -3.97
CA ASP A 264 -2.30 -15.36 -3.76
C ASP A 264 -1.89 -16.66 -4.45
N VAL A 265 -2.58 -17.75 -4.11
CA VAL A 265 -2.30 -19.09 -4.67
C VAL A 265 -2.37 -19.11 -6.20
N SER A 266 -3.35 -18.41 -6.77
CA SER A 266 -3.57 -18.40 -8.22
C SER A 266 -2.49 -17.63 -8.96
N GLY A 267 -2.13 -16.44 -8.45
CA GLY A 267 -1.06 -15.61 -9.01
C GLY A 267 0.32 -16.27 -8.90
N LEU A 268 0.60 -16.96 -7.78
CA LEU A 268 1.84 -17.72 -7.63
C LEU A 268 1.88 -18.92 -8.59
N ALA A 269 0.77 -19.64 -8.74
CA ALA A 269 0.68 -20.76 -9.66
C ALA A 269 0.94 -20.32 -11.12
N GLU A 270 0.34 -19.23 -11.53
CA GLU A 270 0.56 -18.64 -12.87
C GLU A 270 2.01 -18.15 -13.04
N GLN A 271 2.54 -17.42 -12.05
CA GLN A 271 3.88 -16.79 -12.13
C GLN A 271 5.00 -17.83 -12.21
N PHE A 272 4.88 -18.95 -11.49
CA PHE A 272 5.92 -19.97 -11.38
C PHE A 272 5.58 -21.25 -12.15
N ASN A 273 4.60 -21.19 -13.07
CA ASN A 273 4.16 -22.31 -13.88
C ASN A 273 3.90 -23.58 -13.04
N ALA A 274 3.23 -23.41 -11.92
CA ALA A 274 2.86 -24.45 -10.99
C ALA A 274 1.34 -24.67 -10.95
N LYS A 275 0.88 -25.80 -10.47
CA LYS A 275 -0.55 -26.01 -10.21
C LYS A 275 -0.96 -25.34 -8.89
N PRO A 276 -2.18 -24.76 -8.79
CA PRO A 276 -2.66 -24.21 -7.52
C PRO A 276 -2.61 -25.19 -6.35
N ALA A 277 -2.77 -26.50 -6.63
CA ALA A 277 -2.64 -27.56 -5.64
C ALA A 277 -1.19 -27.69 -5.13
N GLU A 278 -0.18 -27.52 -5.98
CA GLU A 278 1.24 -27.56 -5.57
C GLU A 278 1.58 -26.39 -4.64
N ILE A 279 1.09 -25.19 -4.95
CA ILE A 279 1.30 -24.02 -4.08
C ILE A 279 0.66 -24.23 -2.71
N LYS A 280 -0.56 -24.80 -2.64
CA LYS A 280 -1.21 -25.14 -1.36
C LYS A 280 -0.44 -26.20 -0.57
N LEU A 281 0.11 -27.22 -1.24
CA LEU A 281 0.93 -28.24 -0.60
C LEU A 281 2.27 -27.66 -0.12
N LEU A 282 2.87 -26.72 -0.88
CA LEU A 282 4.06 -26.00 -0.46
C LEU A 282 3.80 -25.23 0.85
N PHE A 283 2.69 -24.49 0.93
CA PHE A 283 2.32 -23.76 2.14
C PHE A 283 2.10 -24.63 3.36
N ARG A 284 1.64 -25.86 3.15
CA ARG A 284 1.44 -26.86 4.22
C ARG A 284 2.69 -27.66 4.55
N GLY A 285 3.81 -27.44 3.84
CA GLY A 285 5.02 -28.25 3.99
C GLY A 285 4.85 -29.71 3.53
N GLN A 286 3.87 -29.99 2.65
CA GLN A 286 3.50 -31.31 2.17
C GLN A 286 3.85 -31.57 0.70
N LEU A 287 4.51 -30.59 0.05
CA LEU A 287 4.99 -30.76 -1.32
C LEU A 287 6.25 -31.64 -1.34
N ASP A 288 6.41 -32.42 -2.40
CA ASP A 288 7.60 -33.23 -2.63
C ASP A 288 8.89 -32.39 -2.50
N PRO A 289 9.89 -32.82 -1.70
CA PRO A 289 11.04 -31.98 -1.33
C PRO A 289 11.84 -31.40 -2.50
N PRO A 290 12.17 -32.13 -3.57
CA PRO A 290 12.82 -31.56 -4.77
C PRO A 290 12.00 -30.43 -5.41
N ARG A 291 10.69 -30.64 -5.57
CA ARG A 291 9.80 -29.66 -6.18
C ARG A 291 9.59 -28.43 -5.27
N ALA A 292 9.53 -28.65 -3.95
CA ALA A 292 9.44 -27.57 -2.98
C ALA A 292 10.67 -26.65 -3.03
N ARG A 293 11.87 -27.21 -3.11
CA ARG A 293 13.13 -26.44 -3.25
C ARG A 293 13.15 -25.64 -4.54
N GLU A 294 12.81 -26.28 -5.66
CA GLU A 294 12.77 -25.62 -6.97
C GLU A 294 11.84 -24.39 -6.94
N LEU A 295 10.61 -24.53 -6.42
CA LEU A 295 9.67 -23.43 -6.32
C LEU A 295 10.16 -22.34 -5.36
N GLN A 296 10.74 -22.69 -4.22
CA GLN A 296 11.30 -21.73 -3.28
C GLN A 296 12.47 -20.95 -3.88
N GLU A 297 13.38 -21.60 -4.59
CA GLU A 297 14.49 -20.94 -5.29
C GLU A 297 13.99 -19.97 -6.36
N GLN A 298 12.98 -20.38 -7.15
CA GLN A 298 12.36 -19.49 -8.14
C GLN A 298 11.68 -18.28 -7.49
N MET A 299 10.97 -18.49 -6.39
CA MET A 299 10.31 -17.43 -5.63
C MET A 299 11.34 -16.45 -5.03
N LEU A 300 12.42 -16.96 -4.44
CA LEU A 300 13.52 -16.14 -3.92
C LEU A 300 14.19 -15.32 -5.03
N ALA A 301 14.48 -15.95 -6.16
CA ALA A 301 15.06 -15.27 -7.32
C ALA A 301 14.14 -14.16 -7.87
N ALA A 302 12.82 -14.34 -7.74
CA ALA A 302 11.83 -13.33 -8.09
C ALA A 302 11.62 -12.26 -6.97
N GLY A 303 12.36 -12.34 -5.86
CA GLY A 303 12.32 -11.35 -4.77
C GLY A 303 11.13 -11.52 -3.83
N LEU A 304 10.56 -12.72 -3.74
CA LEU A 304 9.51 -13.00 -2.76
C LEU A 304 10.12 -13.21 -1.36
N PRO A 305 9.46 -12.77 -0.30
CA PRO A 305 9.89 -13.00 1.07
C PRO A 305 9.52 -14.45 1.48
N LEU A 306 10.49 -15.30 1.63
CA LEU A 306 10.32 -16.68 2.11
C LEU A 306 10.92 -16.85 3.48
#